data_c050c37d670941ff254dc89d2fe58e7a
#
_entry.id   c050c37d670941ff254dc89d2fe58e7a
#
_cell.length_a   1.000
_cell.length_b   1.000
_cell.length_c   1.000
_cell.angle_alpha   90.00
_cell.angle_beta   90.00
_cell.angle_gamma   90.00
#
_symmetry.space_group_name_H-M   'P 1'
#
loop_
_entity.id
_entity.type
_entity.pdbx_description
1 polymer ?
#
loop_
_entity_poly.entity_id
_entity_poly.type
_entity_poly.pdbx_seq_one_letter_code
_entity_poly.pdbx_strand_id
1 'polypeptide(L)'
;MTQRRLTLAVLAVYALLTLYSVLGQPLFSITPLVGLVFALLHAGQREGWKNAWRLLALVFGVSLLFESVGVATGWIYGPYHYTDRLGPKFLGLVPYLIPVAWFMMSYPSFVIAERLTTARQQALSNLIR
;
A
#
# COMPACT_ATOMS: atom_id res chain seq x y z
N MET A 1 15.69 2.98 -20.35
CA MET A 1 14.77 3.86 -19.58
C MET A 1 15.32 3.95 -18.17
N THR A 2 15.54 5.17 -17.63
CA THR A 2 16.04 5.27 -16.24
C THR A 2 14.96 4.76 -15.28
N GLN A 3 15.36 4.15 -14.17
CA GLN A 3 14.46 3.58 -13.16
C GLN A 3 13.43 4.61 -12.65
N ARG A 4 13.83 5.88 -12.51
CA ARG A 4 12.92 6.99 -12.16
C ARG A 4 11.82 7.21 -13.22
N ARG A 5 12.15 7.13 -14.51
CA ARG A 5 11.15 7.27 -15.59
C ARG A 5 10.15 6.12 -15.56
N LEU A 6 10.61 4.92 -15.27
CA LEU A 6 9.74 3.76 -15.10
C LEU A 6 8.75 3.97 -13.95
N THR A 7 9.23 4.39 -12.78
CA THR A 7 8.37 4.67 -11.61
C THR A 7 7.31 5.74 -11.92
N LEU A 8 7.69 6.83 -12.58
CA LEU A 8 6.76 7.89 -12.98
C LEU A 8 5.72 7.40 -14.00
N ALA A 9 6.12 6.56 -14.95
CA ALA A 9 5.19 5.97 -15.91
C ALA A 9 4.18 5.05 -15.21
N VAL A 10 4.62 4.21 -14.29
CA VAL A 10 3.72 3.33 -13.50
C VAL A 10 2.79 4.15 -12.62
N LEU A 11 3.27 5.26 -12.02
CA LEU A 11 2.42 6.17 -11.26
C LEU A 11 1.33 6.80 -12.14
N ALA A 12 1.68 7.25 -13.35
CA ALA A 12 0.70 7.82 -14.27
C ALA A 12 -0.37 6.79 -14.67
N VAL A 13 0.03 5.56 -14.96
CA VAL A 13 -0.92 4.45 -15.24
C VAL A 13 -1.80 4.18 -14.03
N TYR A 14 -1.25 4.12 -12.83
CA TYR A 14 -2.01 3.94 -11.58
C TYR A 14 -3.05 5.05 -11.39
N ALA A 15 -2.65 6.32 -11.58
CA ALA A 15 -3.55 7.46 -11.46
C ALA A 15 -4.71 7.40 -12.48
N LEU A 16 -4.42 7.04 -13.73
CA LEU A 16 -5.43 6.87 -14.78
C LEU A 16 -6.40 5.73 -14.48
N LEU A 17 -5.91 4.58 -14.00
CA LEU A 17 -6.75 3.45 -13.61
C LEU A 17 -7.63 3.81 -12.40
N THR A 18 -7.10 4.55 -11.45
CA THR A 18 -7.86 5.04 -10.29
C THR A 18 -8.97 5.98 -10.73
N LEU A 19 -8.66 6.96 -11.59
CA LEU A 19 -9.64 7.88 -12.15
C LEU A 19 -10.73 7.14 -12.92
N TYR A 20 -10.36 6.17 -13.76
CA TYR A 20 -11.30 5.33 -14.50
C TYR A 20 -12.22 4.53 -13.57
N SER A 21 -11.68 4.00 -12.46
CA SER A 21 -12.46 3.29 -11.45
C SER A 21 -13.46 4.20 -10.72
N VAL A 22 -13.05 5.45 -10.43
CA VAL A 22 -13.93 6.47 -9.80
C VAL A 22 -15.09 6.86 -10.73
N LEU A 23 -14.87 6.86 -12.04
CA LEU A 23 -15.90 7.15 -13.05
C LEU A 23 -16.92 6.01 -13.26
N GLY A 24 -16.93 5.00 -12.37
CA GLY A 24 -17.95 3.94 -12.34
C GLY A 24 -17.58 2.65 -13.05
N GLN A 25 -16.32 2.46 -13.43
CA GLN A 25 -15.83 1.21 -14.03
C GLN A 25 -14.84 0.51 -13.08
N PRO A 26 -15.29 -0.19 -12.04
CA PRO A 26 -14.43 -0.70 -10.98
C PRO A 26 -13.47 -1.79 -11.50
N LEU A 27 -12.18 -1.52 -11.39
CA LEU A 27 -11.09 -2.44 -11.72
C LEU A 27 -10.48 -3.01 -10.43
N PHE A 28 -11.29 -3.72 -9.66
CA PHE A 28 -10.97 -4.18 -8.30
C PHE A 28 -9.67 -4.96 -8.16
N SER A 29 -9.26 -5.70 -9.20
CA SER A 29 -8.06 -6.54 -9.13
C SER A 29 -6.83 -5.89 -9.75
N ILE A 30 -6.99 -5.06 -10.77
CA ILE A 30 -5.87 -4.49 -11.55
C ILE A 30 -5.27 -3.26 -10.85
N THR A 31 -6.11 -2.35 -10.39
CA THR A 31 -5.66 -1.10 -9.77
C THR A 31 -4.74 -1.33 -8.55
N PRO A 32 -5.07 -2.23 -7.59
CA PRO A 32 -4.16 -2.54 -6.48
C PRO A 32 -2.83 -3.13 -6.93
N LEU A 33 -2.82 -3.97 -7.97
CA LEU A 33 -1.58 -4.57 -8.46
C LEU A 33 -0.64 -3.52 -9.09
N VAL A 34 -1.19 -2.60 -9.88
CA VAL A 34 -0.38 -1.49 -10.45
C VAL A 34 0.12 -0.57 -9.34
N GLY A 35 -0.69 -0.28 -8.33
CA GLY A 35 -0.28 0.49 -7.16
C GLY A 35 0.81 -0.21 -6.35
N LEU A 36 0.74 -1.53 -6.19
CA LEU A 36 1.81 -2.32 -5.58
C LEU A 36 3.12 -2.18 -6.36
N VAL A 37 3.07 -2.32 -7.69
CA VAL A 37 4.27 -2.17 -8.55
C VAL A 37 4.88 -0.79 -8.37
N PHE A 38 4.06 0.28 -8.38
CA PHE A 38 4.53 1.63 -8.12
C PHE A 38 5.19 1.75 -6.74
N ALA A 39 4.53 1.30 -5.68
CA ALA A 39 5.01 1.39 -4.31
C ALA A 39 6.35 0.63 -4.14
N LEU A 40 6.46 -0.57 -4.71
CA LEU A 40 7.70 -1.36 -4.69
C LEU A 40 8.83 -0.71 -5.47
N LEU A 41 8.58 -0.20 -6.67
CA LEU A 41 9.59 0.50 -7.46
C LEU A 41 10.11 1.73 -6.72
N HIS A 42 9.22 2.51 -6.12
CA HIS A 42 9.59 3.68 -5.34
C HIS A 42 10.34 3.29 -4.05
N ALA A 43 9.86 2.29 -3.31
CA ALA A 43 10.52 1.79 -2.11
C ALA A 43 11.91 1.21 -2.42
N GLY A 44 12.03 0.43 -3.49
CA GLY A 44 13.31 -0.14 -3.92
C GLY A 44 14.36 0.92 -4.30
N GLN A 45 13.92 2.03 -4.90
CA GLN A 45 14.80 3.16 -5.24
C GLN A 45 15.22 3.98 -4.02
N ARG A 46 14.34 4.11 -3.05
CA ARG A 46 14.54 4.94 -1.86
C ARG A 46 15.28 4.20 -0.74
N GLU A 47 14.79 3.01 -0.39
CA GLU A 47 15.22 2.24 0.79
C GLU A 47 16.15 1.06 0.43
N GLY A 48 16.29 0.81 -0.87
CA GLY A 48 16.94 -0.39 -1.42
C GLY A 48 16.01 -1.61 -1.44
N TRP A 49 16.21 -2.48 -2.43
CA TRP A 49 15.34 -3.62 -2.71
C TRP A 49 15.18 -4.59 -1.53
N LYS A 50 16.26 -4.82 -0.77
CA LYS A 50 16.21 -5.69 0.40
C LYS A 50 15.23 -5.19 1.45
N ASN A 51 15.23 -3.87 1.72
CA ASN A 51 14.35 -3.26 2.70
C ASN A 51 12.92 -3.13 2.16
N ALA A 52 12.74 -2.83 0.88
CA ALA A 52 11.44 -2.79 0.24
C ALA A 52 10.70 -4.14 0.34
N TRP A 53 11.37 -5.25 0.06
CA TRP A 53 10.80 -6.59 0.20
C TRP A 53 10.54 -6.99 1.65
N ARG A 54 11.41 -6.59 2.59
CA ARG A 54 11.18 -6.82 4.03
C ARG A 54 9.95 -6.06 4.51
N LEU A 55 9.81 -4.80 4.10
CA LEU A 55 8.66 -3.98 4.46
C LEU A 55 7.36 -4.57 3.90
N LEU A 56 7.38 -4.98 2.61
CA LEU A 56 6.23 -5.66 2.02
C LEU A 56 5.87 -6.93 2.80
N ALA A 57 6.83 -7.79 3.08
CA ALA A 57 6.60 -9.05 3.80
C ALA A 57 6.03 -8.80 5.21
N LEU A 58 6.56 -7.80 5.92
CA LEU A 58 6.07 -7.42 7.24
C LEU A 58 4.63 -6.91 7.17
N VAL A 59 4.35 -5.92 6.33
CA VAL A 59 3.00 -5.35 6.21
C VAL A 59 2.01 -6.40 5.72
N PHE A 60 2.39 -7.22 4.74
CA PHE A 60 1.57 -8.30 4.23
C PHE A 60 1.24 -9.32 5.32
N GLY A 61 2.22 -9.80 6.05
CA GLY A 61 2.02 -10.80 7.12
C GLY A 61 1.19 -10.26 8.28
N VAL A 62 1.50 -9.05 8.76
CA VAL A 62 0.77 -8.41 9.86
C VAL A 62 -0.67 -8.13 9.45
N SER A 63 -0.90 -7.53 8.28
CA SER A 63 -2.27 -7.24 7.83
C SER A 63 -3.07 -8.51 7.59
N LEU A 64 -2.48 -9.54 6.98
CA LEU A 64 -3.15 -10.83 6.77
C LEU A 64 -3.56 -11.47 8.10
N LEU A 65 -2.70 -11.41 9.12
CA LEU A 65 -3.00 -11.91 10.46
C LEU A 65 -4.17 -11.15 11.08
N PHE A 66 -4.10 -9.81 11.15
CA PHE A 66 -5.13 -8.97 11.76
C PHE A 66 -6.47 -9.10 11.02
N GLU A 67 -6.47 -9.11 9.70
CA GLU A 67 -7.67 -9.30 8.90
C GLU A 67 -8.27 -10.69 9.10
N SER A 68 -7.45 -11.73 9.15
CA SER A 68 -7.93 -13.11 9.39
C SER A 68 -8.57 -13.24 10.78
N VAL A 69 -7.94 -12.69 11.81
CA VAL A 69 -8.53 -12.64 13.16
C VAL A 69 -9.80 -11.80 13.16
N GLY A 70 -9.81 -10.64 12.50
CA GLY A 70 -10.97 -9.76 12.39
C GLY A 70 -12.17 -10.46 11.74
N VAL A 71 -11.97 -11.11 10.58
CA VAL A 71 -13.03 -11.84 9.89
C VAL A 71 -13.51 -13.05 10.70
N ALA A 72 -12.58 -13.80 11.30
CA ALA A 72 -12.93 -15.03 12.04
C ALA A 72 -13.67 -14.77 13.35
N THR A 73 -13.36 -13.68 14.05
CA THR A 73 -13.85 -13.41 15.40
C THR A 73 -14.82 -12.22 15.49
N GLY A 74 -14.76 -11.29 14.56
CA GLY A 74 -15.46 -10.01 14.64
C GLY A 74 -14.92 -9.04 15.71
N TRP A 75 -13.83 -9.37 16.41
CA TRP A 75 -13.34 -8.58 17.55
C TRP A 75 -12.68 -7.26 17.16
N ILE A 76 -11.98 -7.21 16.02
CA ILE A 76 -11.17 -6.04 15.67
C ILE A 76 -12.02 -4.97 15.00
N TYR A 77 -12.85 -5.36 14.00
CA TYR A 77 -13.61 -4.42 13.16
C TYR A 77 -15.13 -4.64 13.24
N GLY A 78 -15.61 -5.49 14.15
CA GLY A 78 -16.98 -6.00 14.14
C GLY A 78 -17.16 -7.15 13.14
N PRO A 79 -18.37 -7.74 13.07
CA PRO A 79 -18.64 -8.85 12.15
C PRO A 79 -18.68 -8.38 10.69
N TYR A 80 -17.81 -8.91 9.86
CA TYR A 80 -17.77 -8.66 8.41
C TYR A 80 -17.21 -9.86 7.65
N HIS A 81 -17.42 -9.88 6.35
CA HIS A 81 -16.86 -10.90 5.46
C HIS A 81 -16.53 -10.31 4.09
N TYR A 82 -15.57 -10.88 3.41
CA TYR A 82 -15.21 -10.51 2.05
C TYR A 82 -15.99 -11.33 1.03
N THR A 83 -16.52 -10.67 0.00
CA THR A 83 -17.10 -11.34 -1.17
C THR A 83 -16.00 -11.92 -2.06
N ASP A 84 -16.38 -12.74 -3.06
CA ASP A 84 -15.43 -13.36 -3.98
C ASP A 84 -14.93 -12.42 -5.09
N ARG A 85 -15.43 -11.18 -5.12
CA ARG A 85 -15.04 -10.15 -6.11
C ARG A 85 -13.56 -9.77 -6.06
N LEU A 86 -12.89 -9.96 -4.92
CA LEU A 86 -11.48 -9.65 -4.71
C LEU A 86 -10.53 -10.84 -4.96
N GLY A 87 -11.07 -11.92 -5.55
CA GLY A 87 -10.29 -13.10 -5.94
C GLY A 87 -10.05 -14.10 -4.79
N PRO A 88 -9.00 -14.93 -4.89
CA PRO A 88 -8.75 -16.02 -3.96
C PRO A 88 -8.45 -15.51 -2.54
N LYS A 89 -8.91 -16.29 -1.55
CA LYS A 89 -8.83 -15.94 -0.13
C LYS A 89 -7.89 -16.89 0.61
N PHE A 90 -7.10 -16.33 1.51
CA PHE A 90 -6.33 -17.08 2.50
C PHE A 90 -7.30 -17.73 3.49
N LEU A 91 -7.22 -19.06 3.63
CA LEU A 91 -8.11 -19.89 4.48
C LEU A 91 -9.60 -19.63 4.26
N GLY A 92 -10.00 -19.16 3.08
CA GLY A 92 -11.39 -18.79 2.79
C GLY A 92 -11.85 -17.48 3.47
N LEU A 93 -10.99 -16.79 4.20
CA LEU A 93 -11.31 -15.61 5.01
C LEU A 93 -10.98 -14.32 4.27
N VAL A 94 -9.71 -14.09 3.97
CA VAL A 94 -9.18 -12.79 3.52
C VAL A 94 -8.61 -12.88 2.10
N PRO A 95 -9.11 -12.09 1.13
CA PRO A 95 -8.52 -12.00 -0.19
C PRO A 95 -7.05 -11.52 -0.14
N TYR A 96 -6.17 -12.13 -0.94
CA TYR A 96 -4.74 -11.74 -0.98
C TYR A 96 -4.52 -10.30 -1.44
N LEU A 97 -5.48 -9.69 -2.11
CA LEU A 97 -5.43 -8.27 -2.47
C LEU A 97 -5.54 -7.32 -1.28
N ILE A 98 -6.10 -7.76 -0.14
CA ILE A 98 -6.24 -6.91 1.06
C ILE A 98 -4.88 -6.58 1.67
N PRO A 99 -3.98 -7.54 1.97
CA PRO A 99 -2.62 -7.22 2.40
C PRO A 99 -1.82 -6.38 1.39
N VAL A 100 -2.06 -6.55 0.09
CA VAL A 100 -1.48 -5.69 -0.95
C VAL A 100 -1.96 -4.25 -0.80
N ALA A 101 -3.26 -4.04 -0.61
CA ALA A 101 -3.83 -2.71 -0.38
C ALA A 101 -3.27 -2.06 0.90
N TRP A 102 -3.08 -2.82 1.97
CA TRP A 102 -2.44 -2.34 3.20
C TRP A 102 -1.01 -1.84 2.95
N PHE A 103 -0.22 -2.55 2.16
CA PHE A 103 1.12 -2.06 1.79
C PHE A 103 1.06 -0.77 0.98
N MET A 104 0.13 -0.68 0.01
CA MET A 104 -0.08 0.50 -0.80
C MET A 104 -0.46 1.74 0.02
N MET A 105 -1.15 1.55 1.15
CA MET A 105 -1.51 2.65 2.07
C MET A 105 -0.39 2.96 3.06
N SER A 106 0.21 1.93 3.65
CA SER A 106 1.22 2.07 4.70
C SER A 106 2.51 2.71 4.19
N TYR A 107 2.99 2.30 3.01
CA TYR A 107 4.24 2.81 2.47
C TYR A 107 4.21 4.32 2.14
N PRO A 108 3.24 4.85 1.38
CA PRO A 108 3.13 6.29 1.17
C PRO A 108 2.92 7.08 2.47
N SER A 109 2.14 6.55 3.40
CA SER A 109 1.92 7.18 4.71
C SER A 109 3.24 7.30 5.50
N PHE A 110 4.06 6.26 5.49
CA PHE A 110 5.41 6.30 6.07
C PHE A 110 6.28 7.39 5.43
N VAL A 111 6.32 7.45 4.09
CA VAL A 111 7.11 8.45 3.35
C VAL A 111 6.66 9.87 3.67
N ILE A 112 5.35 10.11 3.75
CA ILE A 112 4.78 11.42 4.08
C ILE A 112 5.12 11.79 5.53
N ALA A 113 4.93 10.89 6.48
CA ALA A 113 5.22 11.11 7.89
C ALA A 113 6.69 11.48 8.11
N GLU A 114 7.61 10.77 7.46
CA GLU A 114 9.04 11.06 7.53
C GLU A 114 9.38 12.46 6.98
N ARG A 115 8.80 12.84 5.83
CA ARG A 115 9.00 14.18 5.27
C ARG A 115 8.49 15.28 6.18
N LEU A 116 7.32 15.12 6.76
CA LEU A 116 6.74 16.09 7.69
C LEU A 116 7.57 16.22 8.97
N THR A 117 8.06 15.10 9.51
CA THR A 117 8.90 15.10 10.72
C THR A 117 10.24 15.82 10.47
N THR A 118 10.89 15.52 9.33
CA THR A 118 12.15 16.16 8.94
C THR A 118 11.97 17.66 8.74
N ALA A 119 10.93 18.10 8.03
CA ALA A 119 10.62 19.49 7.81
C ALA A 119 10.37 20.24 9.14
N ARG A 120 9.63 19.62 10.08
CA ARG A 120 9.38 20.17 11.41
C ARG A 120 10.68 20.34 12.22
N GLN A 121 11.56 19.34 12.20
CA GLN A 121 12.85 19.40 12.91
C GLN A 121 13.74 20.51 12.35
N GLN A 122 13.81 20.68 11.03
CA GLN A 122 14.54 21.76 10.39
C GLN A 122 13.98 23.14 10.77
N ALA A 123 12.65 23.31 10.76
CA ALA A 123 12.02 24.56 11.16
C ALA A 123 12.35 24.92 12.61
N LEU A 124 12.27 23.97 13.55
CA LEU A 124 12.62 24.18 14.96
C LEU A 124 14.09 24.53 15.14
N SER A 125 15.01 23.87 14.44
CA SER A 125 16.44 24.17 14.52
C SER A 125 16.80 25.57 14.01
N ASN A 126 16.04 26.08 13.02
CA ASN A 126 16.22 27.44 12.50
C ASN A 126 15.65 28.53 13.43
N LEU A 127 14.70 28.20 14.29
CA LEU A 127 14.13 29.14 15.28
C LEU A 127 15.03 29.32 16.53
N ILE A 128 15.93 28.36 16.79
CA ILE A 128 16.82 28.33 17.96
C ILE A 128 18.20 28.94 17.64
N ARG A 129 18.48 29.21 16.38
CA ARG A 129 19.71 29.92 15.93
C ARG A 129 19.48 31.41 15.79
#